data_5c2fb3bbe9f4fed659e6938ba973b674
#
_entry.id   5c2fb3bbe9f4fed659e6938ba973b674
#
_cell.length_a   1.000
_cell.length_b   1.000
_cell.length_c   1.000
_cell.angle_alpha   90.00
_cell.angle_beta   90.00
_cell.angle_gamma   90.00
#
_symmetry.space_group_name_H-M   'P 1'
#
loop_
_entity.id
_entity.type
_entity.pdbx_description
1 polymer ?
#
loop_
_entity_poly.entity_id
_entity_poly.type
_entity_poly.pdbx_seq_one_letter_code
_entity_poly.pdbx_strand_id
1 'polypeptide(L)'
;MKKDRWLILVAMALLAILLALFFIGSRNTSVEPEKVPETEETVVTEDPEIITDEENTEGTAEEMEYLNVPLDEFKEYADSSSGLWEFIQRFYDDVIVYKTSGGKFIYEPINRDLPQSDYDWSNLKEVGLDSREVQYVEDGQVTSIKGIDVSKYQEEIDWEKVAESGVKFAIIRLGYRGYSSGNLVLDECFEYNVTEALRNGIEVGVYFVTQAVSEEEAVEEAEFVLDNIAPYNVTWPIVLDLEDAGSDSARTLLLTAEQRTDYVRAFCERIKQAGKKPMLYFNIVWLLEKLDITRLTDYDKWFAQYFNEPFFPYEFQMWQYTNTGRIDGIKGNVDMNISFVDYSKGE
;
A
#
# COMPACT_ATOMS: atom_id res chain seq x y z
N MET A 1 -12.98 -17.01 44.92
CA MET A 1 -13.24 -18.36 44.34
C MET A 1 -14.67 -18.62 43.83
N LYS A 2 -15.76 -18.03 44.37
CA LYS A 2 -17.13 -18.25 43.83
C LYS A 2 -17.52 -17.31 42.70
N LYS A 3 -16.93 -16.09 42.58
CA LYS A 3 -17.20 -15.11 41.52
C LYS A 3 -16.60 -15.50 40.17
N ASP A 4 -15.42 -16.12 40.18
CA ASP A 4 -14.69 -16.47 38.96
C ASP A 4 -15.31 -17.66 38.22
N ARG A 5 -15.93 -18.58 38.95
CA ARG A 5 -16.64 -19.72 38.34
C ARG A 5 -17.93 -19.32 37.61
N TRP A 6 -18.57 -18.25 38.03
CA TRP A 6 -19.79 -17.75 37.38
C TRP A 6 -19.45 -17.03 36.05
N LEU A 7 -18.34 -16.27 36.00
CA LEU A 7 -17.83 -15.64 34.78
C LEU A 7 -17.44 -16.67 33.72
N ILE A 8 -16.80 -17.75 34.11
CA ILE A 8 -16.43 -18.84 33.18
C ILE A 8 -17.68 -19.52 32.60
N LEU A 9 -18.72 -19.77 33.43
CA LEU A 9 -19.96 -20.34 32.96
C LEU A 9 -20.73 -19.44 32.00
N VAL A 10 -20.73 -18.13 32.23
CA VAL A 10 -21.34 -17.15 31.33
C VAL A 10 -20.56 -17.06 29.99
N ALA A 11 -19.24 -17.07 30.02
CA ALA A 11 -18.42 -17.11 28.83
C ALA A 11 -18.60 -18.35 27.96
N MET A 12 -18.73 -19.54 28.64
CA MET A 12 -19.00 -20.78 27.92
C MET A 12 -20.42 -20.84 27.33
N ALA A 13 -21.41 -20.25 28.01
CA ALA A 13 -22.78 -20.16 27.49
C ALA A 13 -22.86 -19.22 26.27
N LEU A 14 -22.15 -18.10 26.28
CA LEU A 14 -22.06 -17.17 25.13
C LEU A 14 -21.35 -17.82 23.94
N LEU A 15 -20.30 -18.58 24.17
CA LEU A 15 -19.60 -19.32 23.12
C LEU A 15 -20.48 -20.39 22.47
N ALA A 16 -21.27 -21.11 23.28
CA ALA A 16 -22.22 -22.10 22.79
C ALA A 16 -23.34 -21.47 21.94
N ILE A 17 -23.83 -20.29 22.33
CA ILE A 17 -24.83 -19.54 21.54
C ILE A 17 -24.25 -19.07 20.22
N LEU A 18 -23.03 -18.58 20.21
CA LEU A 18 -22.33 -18.17 18.97
C LEU A 18 -22.10 -19.33 18.02
N LEU A 19 -21.71 -20.49 18.52
CA LEU A 19 -21.56 -21.71 17.74
C LEU A 19 -22.91 -22.21 17.19
N ALA A 20 -23.99 -22.13 17.98
CA ALA A 20 -25.32 -22.51 17.51
C ALA A 20 -25.85 -21.59 16.42
N LEU A 21 -25.58 -20.27 16.49
CA LEU A 21 -25.95 -19.31 15.45
C LEU A 21 -25.14 -19.53 14.17
N PHE A 22 -23.87 -19.91 14.28
CA PHE A 22 -23.04 -20.27 13.13
C PHE A 22 -23.56 -21.52 12.41
N PHE A 23 -24.00 -22.54 13.14
CA PHE A 23 -24.59 -23.76 12.57
C PHE A 23 -26.00 -23.57 12.00
N ILE A 24 -26.79 -22.62 12.50
CA ILE A 24 -28.11 -22.26 11.94
C ILE A 24 -27.94 -21.45 10.64
N GLY A 25 -26.95 -20.55 10.56
CA GLY A 25 -26.63 -19.78 9.35
C GLY A 25 -26.11 -20.66 8.18
N SER A 26 -25.46 -21.79 8.51
CA SER A 26 -24.87 -22.72 7.52
C SER A 26 -25.87 -23.73 6.92
N ARG A 27 -27.12 -23.79 7.41
CA ARG A 27 -28.13 -24.77 6.95
C ARG A 27 -29.17 -24.23 5.96
N ASN A 28 -29.10 -22.95 5.56
CA ASN A 28 -30.15 -22.33 4.74
C ASN A 28 -29.68 -21.92 3.33
N THR A 29 -28.81 -22.71 2.68
CA THR A 29 -28.58 -22.58 1.23
C THR A 29 -28.44 -23.92 0.57
N SER A 30 -29.55 -24.69 0.54
CA SER A 30 -29.77 -25.73 -0.47
C SER A 30 -31.03 -25.35 -1.25
N VAL A 31 -30.83 -24.66 -2.35
CA VAL A 31 -31.86 -24.47 -3.39
C VAL A 31 -31.85 -25.74 -4.22
N GLU A 32 -32.94 -26.52 -4.15
CA GLU A 32 -33.20 -27.62 -5.10
C GLU A 32 -33.37 -27.02 -6.51
N PRO A 33 -32.84 -27.67 -7.55
CA PRO A 33 -33.08 -27.21 -8.92
C PRO A 33 -34.53 -27.57 -9.35
N GLU A 34 -35.24 -26.56 -9.76
CA GLU A 34 -36.58 -26.64 -10.34
C GLU A 34 -36.53 -27.47 -11.61
N LYS A 35 -37.40 -28.52 -11.71
CA LYS A 35 -37.56 -29.36 -12.88
C LYS A 35 -38.15 -28.56 -14.03
N VAL A 36 -37.40 -28.45 -15.11
CA VAL A 36 -37.88 -27.97 -16.42
C VAL A 36 -38.74 -29.10 -17.04
N PRO A 37 -39.95 -28.83 -17.61
CA PRO A 37 -40.77 -29.83 -18.28
C PRO A 37 -40.12 -30.24 -19.59
N GLU A 38 -40.05 -31.54 -19.82
CA GLU A 38 -39.71 -32.17 -21.13
C GLU A 38 -40.76 -31.78 -22.19
N THR A 39 -40.31 -31.07 -23.22
CA THR A 39 -41.07 -30.94 -24.47
C THR A 39 -40.50 -31.93 -25.49
N GLU A 40 -41.41 -32.69 -26.06
CA GLU A 40 -41.17 -33.74 -27.06
C GLU A 40 -40.38 -33.23 -28.27
N GLU A 41 -39.30 -33.91 -28.61
CA GLU A 41 -38.54 -33.74 -29.87
C GLU A 41 -39.36 -34.27 -31.06
N THR A 42 -39.73 -33.37 -31.96
CA THR A 42 -40.06 -33.75 -33.33
C THR A 42 -38.78 -33.66 -34.17
N VAL A 43 -38.32 -34.83 -34.58
CA VAL A 43 -37.21 -34.99 -35.52
C VAL A 43 -37.67 -34.51 -36.90
N VAL A 44 -37.09 -33.42 -37.38
CA VAL A 44 -37.15 -33.06 -38.82
C VAL A 44 -35.72 -33.10 -39.34
N THR A 45 -35.47 -34.11 -40.16
CA THR A 45 -34.23 -34.21 -40.93
C THR A 45 -34.39 -33.35 -42.19
N GLU A 46 -33.69 -32.24 -42.26
CA GLU A 46 -33.33 -31.56 -43.51
C GLU A 46 -31.87 -31.14 -43.46
N ASP A 47 -31.08 -31.61 -44.43
CA ASP A 47 -29.72 -31.19 -44.69
C ASP A 47 -29.69 -29.69 -45.03
N PRO A 48 -28.84 -28.85 -44.37
CA PRO A 48 -28.62 -27.52 -44.90
C PRO A 48 -27.56 -27.54 -46.01
N GLU A 49 -28.03 -27.09 -47.20
CA GLU A 49 -27.15 -26.72 -48.30
C GLU A 49 -26.06 -25.76 -47.86
N ILE A 50 -24.80 -26.07 -48.23
CA ILE A 50 -23.66 -25.20 -48.08
C ILE A 50 -23.85 -24.00 -49.02
N ILE A 51 -24.26 -22.86 -48.45
CA ILE A 51 -24.19 -21.58 -49.14
C ILE A 51 -22.79 -21.04 -48.90
N THR A 52 -21.95 -21.11 -49.92
CA THR A 52 -20.67 -20.40 -49.98
C THR A 52 -20.93 -18.96 -50.40
N ASP A 53 -21.16 -18.07 -49.46
CA ASP A 53 -21.01 -16.65 -49.71
C ASP A 53 -19.60 -16.23 -49.29
N GLU A 54 -18.72 -16.15 -50.28
CA GLU A 54 -17.48 -15.38 -50.18
C GLU A 54 -17.86 -13.89 -50.18
N GLU A 55 -18.14 -13.32 -49.00
CA GLU A 55 -18.03 -11.88 -48.78
C GLU A 55 -16.89 -11.62 -47.81
N ASN A 56 -15.87 -11.07 -48.41
CA ASN A 56 -14.68 -10.48 -47.91
C ASN A 56 -15.00 -9.48 -46.78
N THR A 57 -14.96 -9.93 -45.53
CA THR A 57 -14.78 -9.03 -44.38
C THR A 57 -13.35 -9.22 -43.93
N GLU A 58 -12.47 -8.31 -44.36
CA GLU A 58 -11.23 -7.99 -43.67
C GLU A 58 -11.62 -7.45 -42.28
N GLY A 59 -12.00 -8.33 -41.37
CA GLY A 59 -11.95 -8.14 -39.95
C GLY A 59 -10.51 -8.45 -39.56
N THR A 60 -9.78 -7.43 -39.17
CA THR A 60 -8.54 -7.61 -38.42
C THR A 60 -8.85 -8.51 -37.22
N ALA A 61 -8.53 -9.81 -37.34
CA ALA A 61 -8.34 -10.65 -36.20
C ALA A 61 -7.20 -9.96 -35.43
N GLU A 62 -7.51 -9.27 -34.34
CA GLU A 62 -6.52 -8.97 -33.33
C GLU A 62 -5.91 -10.35 -32.99
N GLU A 63 -4.68 -10.55 -33.41
CA GLU A 63 -3.89 -11.69 -32.96
C GLU A 63 -3.88 -11.61 -31.45
N MET A 64 -4.66 -12.48 -30.78
CA MET A 64 -4.51 -12.69 -29.36
C MET A 64 -3.12 -13.28 -29.18
N GLU A 65 -2.20 -12.45 -28.78
CA GLU A 65 -0.85 -12.88 -28.41
C GLU A 65 -1.00 -13.78 -27.17
N TYR A 66 -0.87 -15.09 -27.40
CA TYR A 66 -0.87 -16.04 -26.29
C TYR A 66 0.42 -15.84 -25.51
N LEU A 67 0.31 -15.58 -24.21
CA LEU A 67 1.44 -15.61 -23.29
C LEU A 67 2.09 -17.01 -23.38
N ASN A 68 3.19 -17.10 -24.11
CA ASN A 68 3.91 -18.35 -24.33
C ASN A 68 5.04 -18.44 -23.30
N VAL A 69 4.68 -18.60 -22.03
CA VAL A 69 5.62 -18.72 -20.91
C VAL A 69 5.99 -20.19 -20.73
N PRO A 70 7.28 -20.56 -20.74
CA PRO A 70 7.75 -21.91 -20.43
C PRO A 70 7.26 -22.38 -19.05
N LEU A 71 6.98 -23.71 -18.92
CA LEU A 71 6.43 -24.27 -17.69
C LEU A 71 7.37 -24.11 -16.47
N ASP A 72 8.65 -24.15 -16.68
CA ASP A 72 9.68 -23.91 -15.65
C ASP A 72 9.67 -22.47 -15.16
N GLU A 73 9.60 -21.50 -16.05
CA GLU A 73 9.45 -20.08 -15.75
C GLU A 73 8.11 -19.81 -15.03
N PHE A 74 7.00 -20.41 -15.51
CA PHE A 74 5.71 -20.31 -14.81
C PHE A 74 5.79 -20.80 -13.37
N LYS A 75 6.49 -21.91 -13.12
CA LYS A 75 6.67 -22.44 -11.77
C LYS A 75 7.55 -21.52 -10.92
N GLU A 76 8.64 -20.99 -11.48
CA GLU A 76 9.50 -20.04 -10.81
C GLU A 76 8.72 -18.80 -10.37
N TYR A 77 7.88 -18.23 -11.23
CA TYR A 77 7.00 -17.11 -10.86
C TYR A 77 6.02 -17.47 -9.75
N ALA A 78 5.41 -18.66 -9.82
CA ALA A 78 4.49 -19.11 -8.79
C ALA A 78 5.17 -19.31 -7.43
N ASP A 79 6.39 -19.86 -7.41
CA ASP A 79 7.13 -20.15 -6.19
C ASP A 79 7.75 -18.88 -5.57
N SER A 80 8.11 -17.88 -6.39
CA SER A 80 8.76 -16.63 -5.95
C SER A 80 7.79 -15.49 -5.62
N SER A 81 6.49 -15.61 -5.92
CA SER A 81 5.52 -14.56 -5.67
C SER A 81 4.88 -14.68 -4.29
N SER A 82 4.71 -13.55 -3.59
CA SER A 82 4.02 -13.47 -2.29
C SER A 82 2.49 -13.68 -2.37
N GLY A 83 1.93 -13.65 -3.59
CA GLY A 83 0.51 -13.86 -3.83
C GLY A 83 0.10 -13.69 -5.28
N LEU A 84 -1.22 -13.89 -5.53
CA LEU A 84 -1.79 -13.87 -6.89
C LEU A 84 -1.56 -12.54 -7.63
N TRP A 85 -1.57 -11.43 -6.94
CA TRP A 85 -1.36 -10.12 -7.56
C TRP A 85 0.07 -9.98 -8.11
N GLU A 86 1.08 -10.25 -7.29
CA GLU A 86 2.47 -10.27 -7.71
C GLU A 86 2.69 -11.29 -8.84
N PHE A 87 2.15 -12.50 -8.68
CA PHE A 87 2.22 -13.54 -9.70
C PHE A 87 1.68 -13.08 -11.06
N ILE A 88 0.51 -12.43 -11.10
CA ILE A 88 -0.07 -11.92 -12.34
C ILE A 88 0.81 -10.82 -12.95
N GLN A 89 1.35 -9.90 -12.13
CA GLN A 89 2.21 -8.81 -12.61
C GLN A 89 3.44 -9.32 -13.35
N ARG A 90 3.99 -10.47 -12.98
CA ARG A 90 5.19 -11.05 -13.60
C ARG A 90 5.03 -11.37 -15.10
N PHE A 91 3.81 -11.47 -15.59
CA PHE A 91 3.53 -11.72 -17.01
C PHE A 91 3.38 -10.45 -17.86
N TYR A 92 3.51 -9.28 -17.22
CA TYR A 92 3.28 -7.99 -17.89
C TYR A 92 4.37 -7.00 -17.51
N ASP A 93 5.09 -6.49 -18.50
CA ASP A 93 6.14 -5.49 -18.35
C ASP A 93 5.76 -4.11 -18.91
N ASP A 94 4.61 -4.03 -19.59
CA ASP A 94 4.08 -2.83 -20.24
C ASP A 94 2.82 -2.25 -19.57
N VAL A 95 2.25 -2.96 -18.61
CA VAL A 95 1.10 -2.52 -17.82
C VAL A 95 1.33 -2.69 -16.32
N ILE A 96 0.71 -1.84 -15.54
CA ILE A 96 0.59 -2.02 -14.10
C ILE A 96 -0.66 -2.85 -13.83
N VAL A 97 -0.50 -4.01 -13.21
CA VAL A 97 -1.62 -4.82 -12.76
C VAL A 97 -1.94 -4.45 -11.32
N TYR A 98 -3.19 -4.07 -11.06
CA TYR A 98 -3.64 -3.82 -9.70
C TYR A 98 -5.06 -4.30 -9.46
N LYS A 99 -5.45 -4.43 -8.21
CA LYS A 99 -6.76 -4.92 -7.81
C LYS A 99 -7.54 -3.82 -7.10
N THR A 100 -8.69 -3.44 -7.68
CA THR A 100 -9.60 -2.46 -7.08
C THR A 100 -10.18 -2.96 -5.76
N SER A 101 -10.76 -2.07 -4.95
CA SER A 101 -11.50 -2.42 -3.73
C SER A 101 -12.65 -3.41 -3.98
N GLY A 102 -13.24 -3.39 -5.18
CA GLY A 102 -14.24 -4.35 -5.64
C GLY A 102 -13.70 -5.72 -6.06
N GLY A 103 -12.38 -5.94 -5.98
CA GLY A 103 -11.73 -7.21 -6.27
C GLY A 103 -11.46 -7.48 -7.76
N LYS A 104 -11.73 -6.53 -8.66
CA LYS A 104 -11.44 -6.64 -10.11
C LYS A 104 -9.99 -6.28 -10.38
N PHE A 105 -9.30 -7.07 -11.19
CA PHE A 105 -7.98 -6.71 -11.73
C PHE A 105 -8.12 -5.67 -12.84
N ILE A 106 -7.25 -4.68 -12.80
CA ILE A 106 -7.08 -3.63 -13.81
C ILE A 106 -5.67 -3.75 -14.38
N TYR A 107 -5.55 -3.49 -15.67
CA TYR A 107 -4.31 -3.51 -16.45
C TYR A 107 -4.10 -2.09 -16.99
N GLU A 108 -3.33 -1.28 -16.29
CA GLU A 108 -3.12 0.13 -16.63
C GLU A 108 -1.84 0.28 -17.45
N PRO A 109 -1.88 0.80 -18.68
CA PRO A 109 -0.68 1.01 -19.47
C PRO A 109 0.33 1.91 -18.76
N ILE A 110 1.61 1.53 -18.78
CA ILE A 110 2.68 2.34 -18.20
C ILE A 110 2.88 3.60 -19.05
N ASN A 111 2.75 4.76 -18.43
CA ASN A 111 3.05 6.04 -19.07
C ASN A 111 4.58 6.25 -19.15
N ARG A 112 5.15 6.00 -20.33
CA ARG A 112 6.60 6.12 -20.58
C ARG A 112 7.11 7.56 -20.64
N ASP A 113 6.23 8.56 -20.64
CA ASP A 113 6.62 9.99 -20.60
C ASP A 113 6.95 10.46 -19.17
N LEU A 114 6.60 9.66 -18.14
CA LEU A 114 6.96 9.94 -16.75
C LEU A 114 8.38 9.46 -16.44
N PRO A 115 9.07 10.04 -15.44
CA PRO A 115 10.34 9.52 -14.95
C PRO A 115 10.16 8.05 -14.53
N GLN A 116 10.97 7.17 -15.12
CA GLN A 116 10.90 5.72 -14.90
C GLN A 116 11.86 5.32 -13.77
N SER A 117 11.50 4.28 -13.04
CA SER A 117 12.41 3.60 -12.11
C SER A 117 13.49 2.85 -12.90
N ASP A 118 14.72 2.90 -12.42
CA ASP A 118 15.89 2.21 -12.99
C ASP A 118 16.52 1.20 -12.04
N TYR A 119 15.82 0.82 -10.96
CA TYR A 119 16.32 -0.17 -10.01
C TYR A 119 16.40 -1.57 -10.65
N ASP A 120 17.57 -2.21 -10.49
CA ASP A 120 17.78 -3.62 -10.83
C ASP A 120 17.44 -4.50 -9.61
N TRP A 121 16.26 -5.10 -9.61
CA TRP A 121 15.79 -5.89 -8.48
C TRP A 121 16.60 -7.16 -8.23
N SER A 122 17.46 -7.58 -9.15
CA SER A 122 18.45 -8.64 -8.87
C SER A 122 19.44 -8.27 -7.75
N ASN A 123 19.54 -6.97 -7.43
CA ASN A 123 20.32 -6.43 -6.32
C ASN A 123 19.60 -6.51 -4.96
N LEU A 124 18.30 -6.81 -4.95
CA LEU A 124 17.54 -6.98 -3.70
C LEU A 124 17.95 -8.29 -3.01
N LYS A 125 18.28 -8.24 -1.73
CA LYS A 125 18.73 -9.39 -0.94
C LYS A 125 17.94 -9.47 0.36
N GLU A 126 17.42 -10.66 0.69
CA GLU A 126 16.87 -10.93 2.01
C GLU A 126 17.99 -11.04 3.04
N VAL A 127 17.74 -10.52 4.25
CA VAL A 127 18.67 -10.55 5.37
C VAL A 127 18.16 -11.51 6.44
N GLY A 128 18.88 -12.63 6.63
CA GLY A 128 18.47 -13.66 7.60
C GLY A 128 17.37 -14.59 7.11
N LEU A 129 17.14 -15.67 7.83
CA LEU A 129 16.23 -16.74 7.38
C LEU A 129 14.76 -16.49 7.70
N ASP A 130 14.43 -15.56 8.64
CA ASP A 130 13.08 -15.38 9.16
C ASP A 130 12.67 -13.90 9.36
N SER A 131 13.50 -12.93 8.94
CA SER A 131 13.32 -11.53 9.34
C SER A 131 12.43 -10.71 8.43
N ARG A 132 12.13 -11.17 7.21
CA ARG A 132 11.55 -10.36 6.13
C ARG A 132 12.32 -9.04 5.87
N GLU A 133 13.53 -8.92 6.41
CA GLU A 133 14.38 -7.77 6.18
C GLU A 133 15.02 -7.87 4.81
N VAL A 134 15.03 -6.78 4.07
CA VAL A 134 15.67 -6.71 2.75
C VAL A 134 16.71 -5.60 2.72
N GLN A 135 17.72 -5.78 1.86
CA GLN A 135 18.75 -4.80 1.55
C GLN A 135 18.95 -4.73 0.04
N TYR A 136 19.25 -3.56 -0.46
CA TYR A 136 19.64 -3.38 -1.85
C TYR A 136 21.17 -3.29 -1.91
N VAL A 137 21.82 -4.15 -2.73
CA VAL A 137 23.28 -4.38 -2.70
C VAL A 137 23.84 -4.20 -4.09
N GLU A 138 24.58 -3.13 -4.34
CA GLU A 138 25.27 -2.85 -5.59
C GLU A 138 26.78 -3.05 -5.41
N ASP A 139 27.42 -3.74 -6.35
CA ASP A 139 28.86 -4.01 -6.31
C ASP A 139 29.36 -4.59 -4.98
N GLY A 140 28.52 -5.38 -4.30
CA GLY A 140 28.82 -5.98 -3.01
C GLY A 140 28.75 -5.02 -1.81
N GLN A 141 28.24 -3.80 -2.01
CA GLN A 141 28.01 -2.83 -0.96
C GLN A 141 26.50 -2.62 -0.75
N VAL A 142 26.05 -2.55 0.51
CA VAL A 142 24.68 -2.18 0.83
C VAL A 142 24.51 -0.68 0.55
N THR A 143 23.65 -0.35 -0.41
CA THR A 143 23.38 1.03 -0.81
C THR A 143 22.04 1.54 -0.28
N SER A 144 21.15 0.63 0.15
CA SER A 144 19.89 1.04 0.81
C SER A 144 20.08 1.32 2.30
N ILE A 145 19.21 2.16 2.84
CA ILE A 145 19.20 2.56 4.25
C ILE A 145 17.98 1.94 4.93
N LYS A 146 18.20 1.16 6.00
CA LYS A 146 17.15 0.51 6.78
C LYS A 146 16.39 1.51 7.63
N GLY A 147 15.06 1.51 7.53
CA GLY A 147 14.18 2.34 8.33
C GLY A 147 12.90 1.65 8.76
N ILE A 148 12.17 2.35 9.59
CA ILE A 148 10.83 1.98 10.06
C ILE A 148 9.90 3.17 9.98
N ASP A 149 8.60 2.93 9.94
CA ASP A 149 7.64 3.97 10.27
C ASP A 149 6.76 3.55 11.44
N VAL A 150 6.44 4.52 12.29
CA VAL A 150 5.80 4.28 13.58
C VAL A 150 4.79 5.37 13.94
N SER A 151 3.85 5.00 14.80
CA SER A 151 2.84 5.88 15.35
C SER A 151 2.51 5.45 16.78
N LYS A 152 1.44 5.97 17.34
CA LYS A 152 0.89 5.51 18.62
C LYS A 152 0.55 4.02 18.67
N TYR A 153 0.36 3.36 17.52
CA TYR A 153 0.01 1.94 17.45
C TYR A 153 1.15 1.00 17.87
N GLN A 154 2.39 1.47 17.84
CA GLN A 154 3.55 0.76 18.37
C GLN A 154 3.72 0.95 19.90
N GLU A 155 2.85 1.75 20.52
CA GLU A 155 2.88 2.07 21.97
C GLU A 155 4.23 2.64 22.41
N GLU A 156 4.75 2.21 23.56
CA GLU A 156 6.05 2.62 24.10
C GLU A 156 7.18 1.84 23.40
N ILE A 157 8.07 2.55 22.71
CA ILE A 157 9.20 2.01 21.95
C ILE A 157 10.49 2.18 22.76
N ASP A 158 11.29 1.12 22.86
CA ASP A 158 12.66 1.13 23.37
C ASP A 158 13.62 1.52 22.23
N TRP A 159 13.81 2.81 22.02
CA TRP A 159 14.59 3.35 20.92
C TRP A 159 16.08 3.01 20.95
N GLU A 160 16.64 2.68 22.12
CA GLU A 160 18.01 2.18 22.24
C GLU A 160 18.13 0.82 21.52
N LYS A 161 17.22 -0.10 21.76
CA LYS A 161 17.19 -1.39 21.06
C LYS A 161 16.89 -1.26 19.58
N VAL A 162 16.00 -0.34 19.21
CA VAL A 162 15.72 -0.05 17.79
C VAL A 162 17.00 0.39 17.06
N ALA A 163 17.79 1.28 17.66
CA ALA A 163 19.07 1.71 17.11
C ALA A 163 20.09 0.57 17.02
N GLU A 164 20.17 -0.27 18.07
CA GLU A 164 21.02 -1.47 18.10
C GLU A 164 20.64 -2.51 17.04
N SER A 165 19.37 -2.57 16.64
CA SER A 165 18.86 -3.41 15.53
C SER A 165 19.30 -2.94 14.14
N GLY A 166 20.06 -1.84 14.07
CA GLY A 166 20.62 -1.30 12.82
C GLY A 166 19.69 -0.37 12.04
N VAL A 167 18.54 -0.02 12.59
CA VAL A 167 17.64 1.02 12.04
C VAL A 167 18.39 2.35 12.00
N LYS A 168 18.35 3.04 10.84
CA LYS A 168 19.07 4.29 10.60
C LYS A 168 18.14 5.50 10.55
N PHE A 169 16.90 5.30 10.09
CA PHE A 169 15.89 6.37 10.07
C PHE A 169 14.53 5.85 10.53
N ALA A 170 13.72 6.77 11.02
CA ALA A 170 12.32 6.54 11.33
C ALA A 170 11.45 7.66 10.75
N ILE A 171 10.34 7.28 10.07
CA ILE A 171 9.30 8.20 9.68
C ILE A 171 8.20 8.13 10.74
N ILE A 172 8.09 9.16 11.57
CA ILE A 172 7.23 9.16 12.75
C ILE A 172 5.92 9.89 12.46
N ARG A 173 4.78 9.28 12.75
CA ARG A 173 3.50 9.98 12.60
C ARG A 173 3.45 11.21 13.49
N LEU A 174 3.42 12.39 12.86
CA LEU A 174 3.21 13.62 13.59
C LEU A 174 1.74 13.77 14.00
N GLY A 175 0.83 13.46 13.09
CA GLY A 175 -0.58 13.62 13.35
C GLY A 175 -1.45 13.27 12.14
N TYR A 176 -2.69 13.69 12.22
CA TYR A 176 -3.69 13.44 11.17
C TYR A 176 -4.79 14.48 11.22
N ARG A 177 -5.50 14.67 10.09
CA ARG A 177 -6.80 15.35 10.09
C ARG A 177 -7.91 14.33 10.28
N GLY A 178 -8.82 14.59 11.22
CA GLY A 178 -9.94 13.69 11.50
C GLY A 178 -10.85 13.51 10.30
N TYR A 179 -11.07 12.28 9.87
CA TYR A 179 -11.78 11.92 8.63
C TYR A 179 -13.24 12.43 8.56
N SER A 180 -13.90 12.67 9.69
CA SER A 180 -15.25 13.22 9.74
C SER A 180 -15.31 14.62 10.40
N SER A 181 -14.47 14.86 11.42
CA SER A 181 -14.45 16.14 12.14
C SER A 181 -13.69 17.24 11.43
N GLY A 182 -12.71 16.90 10.62
CA GLY A 182 -11.78 17.85 10.00
C GLY A 182 -10.78 18.49 10.96
N ASN A 183 -10.76 18.10 12.24
CA ASN A 183 -9.82 18.65 13.23
C ASN A 183 -8.42 18.09 13.02
N LEU A 184 -7.40 18.94 13.20
CA LEU A 184 -6.01 18.53 13.29
C LEU A 184 -5.75 17.88 14.64
N VAL A 185 -5.10 16.73 14.65
CA VAL A 185 -4.81 15.94 15.85
C VAL A 185 -3.35 15.54 15.85
N LEU A 186 -2.61 15.91 16.90
CA LEU A 186 -1.25 15.44 17.12
C LEU A 186 -1.29 13.98 17.57
N ASP A 187 -0.36 13.15 17.07
CA ASP A 187 -0.22 11.78 17.56
C ASP A 187 0.27 11.78 19.00
N GLU A 188 -0.37 11.03 19.88
CA GLU A 188 -0.11 11.04 21.32
C GLU A 188 1.29 10.53 21.69
N CYS A 189 1.97 9.77 20.80
CA CYS A 189 3.33 9.29 20.98
C CYS A 189 4.36 10.12 20.21
N PHE A 190 3.96 11.16 19.45
CA PHE A 190 4.86 11.91 18.57
C PHE A 190 6.06 12.50 19.33
N GLU A 191 5.80 13.28 20.39
CA GLU A 191 6.86 13.98 21.14
C GLU A 191 7.86 13.01 21.77
N TYR A 192 7.36 11.88 22.31
CA TYR A 192 8.20 10.83 22.85
C TYR A 192 9.05 10.20 21.76
N ASN A 193 8.43 9.77 20.68
CA ASN A 193 9.10 9.04 19.60
C ASN A 193 10.17 9.89 18.91
N VAL A 194 9.86 11.16 18.56
CA VAL A 194 10.85 12.05 17.93
C VAL A 194 12.03 12.35 18.85
N THR A 195 11.77 12.57 20.13
CA THR A 195 12.81 12.88 21.12
C THR A 195 13.75 11.70 21.31
N GLU A 196 13.20 10.52 21.57
CA GLU A 196 14.00 9.34 21.86
C GLU A 196 14.68 8.76 20.61
N ALA A 197 14.07 8.82 19.44
CA ALA A 197 14.73 8.44 18.18
C ALA A 197 15.98 9.30 17.92
N LEU A 198 15.84 10.62 17.97
CA LEU A 198 16.96 11.55 17.80
C LEU A 198 18.05 11.36 18.87
N ARG A 199 17.67 11.13 20.14
CA ARG A 199 18.60 10.87 21.24
C ARG A 199 19.45 9.63 21.01
N ASN A 200 18.90 8.61 20.36
CA ASN A 200 19.59 7.36 20.06
C ASN A 200 20.26 7.37 18.68
N GLY A 201 20.37 8.54 18.03
CA GLY A 201 21.09 8.70 16.76
C GLY A 201 20.37 8.16 15.54
N ILE A 202 19.04 7.99 15.64
CA ILE A 202 18.19 7.64 14.50
C ILE A 202 17.77 8.94 13.82
N GLU A 203 17.96 9.01 12.51
CA GLU A 203 17.52 10.14 11.69
C GLU A 203 15.99 10.15 11.61
N VAL A 204 15.38 11.33 11.64
CA VAL A 204 13.93 11.45 11.72
C VAL A 204 13.35 12.24 10.55
N GLY A 205 12.36 11.63 9.88
CA GLY A 205 11.31 12.26 9.10
C GLY A 205 9.96 12.14 9.82
N VAL A 206 8.96 12.82 9.30
CA VAL A 206 7.61 12.77 9.88
C VAL A 206 6.57 12.53 8.80
N TYR A 207 5.44 11.90 9.16
CA TYR A 207 4.30 11.81 8.26
C TYR A 207 3.02 12.37 8.89
N PHE A 208 2.15 12.87 8.03
CA PHE A 208 0.84 13.41 8.38
C PHE A 208 -0.24 12.80 7.50
N VAL A 209 -1.26 12.18 8.11
CA VAL A 209 -2.38 11.56 7.39
C VAL A 209 -3.38 12.65 7.00
N THR A 210 -3.46 12.95 5.70
CA THR A 210 -4.32 14.02 5.19
C THR A 210 -5.78 13.59 5.05
N GLN A 211 -6.67 14.53 5.34
CA GLN A 211 -8.08 14.48 4.98
C GLN A 211 -8.55 15.88 4.53
N ALA A 212 -7.66 16.67 3.94
CA ALA A 212 -7.98 17.99 3.42
C ALA A 212 -9.03 17.90 2.30
N VAL A 213 -9.95 18.86 2.29
CA VAL A 213 -11.01 19.03 1.26
C VAL A 213 -10.93 20.39 0.57
N SER A 214 -9.85 21.13 0.80
CA SER A 214 -9.49 22.37 0.09
C SER A 214 -7.98 22.62 0.16
N GLU A 215 -7.46 23.50 -0.69
CA GLU A 215 -6.05 23.93 -0.66
C GLU A 215 -5.70 24.62 0.65
N GLU A 216 -6.62 25.42 1.21
CA GLU A 216 -6.43 26.10 2.49
C GLU A 216 -6.25 25.10 3.64
N GLU A 217 -7.03 24.00 3.65
CA GLU A 217 -6.86 22.94 4.64
C GLU A 217 -5.54 22.18 4.46
N ALA A 218 -5.12 21.95 3.22
CA ALA A 218 -3.83 21.31 2.93
C ALA A 218 -2.64 22.18 3.41
N VAL A 219 -2.73 23.50 3.21
CA VAL A 219 -1.76 24.46 3.75
C VAL A 219 -1.81 24.49 5.28
N GLU A 220 -3.00 24.46 5.90
CA GLU A 220 -3.16 24.36 7.35
C GLU A 220 -2.53 23.09 7.93
N GLU A 221 -2.65 21.94 7.24
CA GLU A 221 -1.96 20.69 7.61
C GLU A 221 -0.43 20.87 7.56
N ALA A 222 0.09 21.49 6.50
CA ALA A 222 1.52 21.76 6.37
C ALA A 222 2.05 22.70 7.48
N GLU A 223 1.31 23.77 7.80
CA GLU A 223 1.66 24.67 8.91
C GLU A 223 1.65 23.93 10.25
N PHE A 224 0.63 23.11 10.50
CA PHE A 224 0.56 22.30 11.70
C PHE A 224 1.78 21.37 11.83
N VAL A 225 2.23 20.76 10.74
CA VAL A 225 3.43 19.92 10.73
C VAL A 225 4.66 20.78 11.03
N LEU A 226 4.85 21.92 10.35
CA LEU A 226 6.01 22.79 10.51
C LEU A 226 6.13 23.34 11.93
N ASP A 227 5.02 23.73 12.54
CA ASP A 227 4.98 24.25 13.91
C ASP A 227 5.39 23.18 14.93
N ASN A 228 4.91 21.94 14.76
CA ASN A 228 5.20 20.86 15.70
C ASN A 228 6.59 20.25 15.54
N ILE A 229 7.24 20.34 14.37
CA ILE A 229 8.64 19.90 14.19
C ILE A 229 9.66 20.98 14.57
N ALA A 230 9.26 22.22 14.72
CA ALA A 230 10.18 23.34 14.95
C ALA A 230 11.18 23.14 16.11
N PRO A 231 10.83 22.45 17.22
CA PRO A 231 11.75 22.16 18.31
C PRO A 231 12.79 21.08 18.02
N TYR A 232 12.62 20.30 16.94
CA TYR A 232 13.36 19.07 16.68
C TYR A 232 14.25 19.18 15.43
N ASN A 233 15.35 18.41 15.42
CA ASN A 233 16.23 18.31 14.25
C ASN A 233 15.68 17.27 13.26
N VAL A 234 14.56 17.58 12.58
CA VAL A 234 14.00 16.73 11.52
C VAL A 234 14.74 17.01 10.22
N THR A 235 15.56 16.03 9.79
CA THR A 235 16.44 16.11 8.60
C THR A 235 15.88 15.32 7.42
N TRP A 236 15.08 14.30 7.68
CA TRP A 236 14.43 13.47 6.69
C TRP A 236 13.11 14.09 6.21
N PRO A 237 12.51 13.56 5.12
CA PRO A 237 11.35 14.18 4.50
C PRO A 237 10.15 14.38 5.44
N ILE A 238 9.36 15.40 5.08
CA ILE A 238 8.01 15.58 5.60
C ILE A 238 7.05 14.92 4.61
N VAL A 239 6.40 13.86 5.06
CA VAL A 239 5.59 12.98 4.22
C VAL A 239 4.12 13.31 4.35
N LEU A 240 3.45 13.51 3.22
CA LEU A 240 2.00 13.50 3.14
C LEU A 240 1.53 12.07 2.90
N ASP A 241 0.79 11.52 3.85
CA ASP A 241 0.26 10.16 3.80
C ASP A 241 -1.10 10.16 3.11
N LEU A 242 -1.15 9.45 1.98
CA LEU A 242 -2.27 9.39 1.05
C LEU A 242 -2.90 7.99 1.08
N GLU A 243 -3.85 7.82 2.01
CA GLU A 243 -4.55 6.54 2.17
C GLU A 243 -6.05 6.73 2.46
N ASP A 244 -6.82 5.66 2.30
CA ASP A 244 -8.25 5.69 2.60
C ASP A 244 -8.48 5.68 4.11
N ALA A 245 -9.38 6.53 4.58
CA ALA A 245 -9.76 6.58 5.99
C ALA A 245 -10.49 5.32 6.48
N GLY A 246 -10.79 4.36 5.60
CA GLY A 246 -11.52 3.14 5.93
C GLY A 246 -12.95 3.37 6.43
N SER A 247 -13.57 4.49 6.06
CA SER A 247 -14.90 4.89 6.54
C SER A 247 -15.76 5.47 5.43
N ASP A 248 -17.00 4.98 5.32
CA ASP A 248 -18.02 5.50 4.40
C ASP A 248 -18.48 6.93 4.74
N SER A 249 -18.04 7.48 5.87
CA SER A 249 -18.31 8.86 6.29
C SER A 249 -17.10 9.79 6.13
N ALA A 250 -16.05 9.35 5.43
CA ALA A 250 -14.88 10.19 5.20
C ALA A 250 -15.23 11.41 4.34
N ARG A 251 -14.79 12.58 4.78
CA ARG A 251 -15.03 13.87 4.14
C ARG A 251 -14.44 13.97 2.73
N THR A 252 -13.44 13.14 2.44
CA THR A 252 -12.72 13.09 1.17
C THR A 252 -13.35 12.18 0.11
N LEU A 253 -14.43 11.43 0.41
CA LEU A 253 -14.99 10.41 -0.49
C LEU A 253 -15.41 10.94 -1.86
N LEU A 254 -15.91 12.16 -1.93
CA LEU A 254 -16.44 12.76 -3.16
C LEU A 254 -15.41 13.61 -3.93
N LEU A 255 -14.18 13.67 -3.45
CA LEU A 255 -13.13 14.42 -4.13
C LEU A 255 -12.74 13.73 -5.44
N THR A 256 -12.54 14.52 -6.48
CA THR A 256 -11.95 14.05 -7.75
C THR A 256 -10.45 13.87 -7.61
N ALA A 257 -9.83 13.15 -8.54
CA ALA A 257 -8.37 13.02 -8.61
C ALA A 257 -7.70 14.39 -8.79
N GLU A 258 -8.29 15.26 -9.60
CA GLU A 258 -7.80 16.64 -9.81
C GLU A 258 -7.76 17.42 -8.49
N GLN A 259 -8.88 17.45 -7.74
CA GLN A 259 -8.96 18.14 -6.46
C GLN A 259 -7.95 17.60 -5.45
N ARG A 260 -7.83 16.27 -5.33
CA ARG A 260 -6.83 15.65 -4.44
C ARG A 260 -5.41 16.06 -4.83
N THR A 261 -5.11 16.05 -6.13
CA THR A 261 -3.80 16.45 -6.65
C THR A 261 -3.50 17.91 -6.35
N ASP A 262 -4.48 18.81 -6.46
CA ASP A 262 -4.32 20.22 -6.09
C ASP A 262 -3.98 20.37 -4.60
N TYR A 263 -4.67 19.65 -3.72
CA TYR A 263 -4.42 19.71 -2.27
C TYR A 263 -3.07 19.10 -1.88
N VAL A 264 -2.69 17.99 -2.51
CA VAL A 264 -1.35 17.41 -2.36
C VAL A 264 -0.27 18.42 -2.73
N ARG A 265 -0.44 19.11 -3.87
CA ARG A 265 0.50 20.15 -4.31
C ARG A 265 0.54 21.32 -3.33
N ALA A 266 -0.60 21.80 -2.84
CA ALA A 266 -0.66 22.91 -1.89
C ALA A 266 0.13 22.61 -0.61
N PHE A 267 -0.01 21.40 -0.06
CA PHE A 267 0.80 20.93 1.07
C PHE A 267 2.28 20.91 0.73
N CYS A 268 2.66 20.22 -0.35
CA CYS A 268 4.06 20.04 -0.73
C CYS A 268 4.78 21.36 -1.02
N GLU A 269 4.12 22.27 -1.73
CA GLU A 269 4.69 23.61 -2.01
C GLU A 269 4.88 24.42 -0.73
N ARG A 270 3.97 24.30 0.24
CA ARG A 270 4.14 24.96 1.54
C ARG A 270 5.31 24.40 2.33
N ILE A 271 5.54 23.08 2.29
CA ILE A 271 6.71 22.43 2.90
C ILE A 271 8.01 22.89 2.21
N LYS A 272 8.05 22.93 0.87
CA LYS A 272 9.20 23.45 0.10
C LYS A 272 9.52 24.92 0.45
N GLN A 273 8.50 25.77 0.59
CA GLN A 273 8.68 27.18 0.97
C GLN A 273 9.32 27.34 2.35
N ALA A 274 9.13 26.38 3.25
CA ALA A 274 9.79 26.33 4.54
C ALA A 274 11.23 25.77 4.49
N GLY A 275 11.75 25.44 3.28
CA GLY A 275 13.07 24.86 3.10
C GLY A 275 13.17 23.40 3.54
N LYS A 276 12.03 22.68 3.59
CA LYS A 276 11.96 21.26 3.92
C LYS A 276 11.66 20.43 2.67
N LYS A 277 12.00 19.15 2.70
CA LYS A 277 11.78 18.20 1.59
C LYS A 277 10.41 17.54 1.75
N PRO A 278 9.43 17.76 0.88
CA PRO A 278 8.18 17.01 0.88
C PRO A 278 8.36 15.65 0.23
N MET A 279 7.61 14.66 0.68
CA MET A 279 7.51 13.34 0.08
C MET A 279 6.07 12.86 0.13
N LEU A 280 5.67 12.01 -0.81
CA LEU A 280 4.33 11.44 -0.91
C LEU A 280 4.37 9.96 -0.56
N TYR A 281 3.58 9.52 0.43
CA TYR A 281 3.35 8.11 0.69
C TYR A 281 2.03 7.67 0.07
N PHE A 282 2.06 6.54 -0.65
CA PHE A 282 0.89 5.93 -1.28
C PHE A 282 1.14 4.46 -1.63
N ASN A 283 0.07 3.73 -1.86
CA ASN A 283 0.09 2.46 -2.59
C ASN A 283 -0.35 2.65 -4.05
N ILE A 284 -0.16 1.62 -4.87
CA ILE A 284 -0.42 1.69 -6.32
C ILE A 284 -1.87 2.02 -6.66
N VAL A 285 -2.83 1.50 -5.90
CA VAL A 285 -4.27 1.73 -6.14
C VAL A 285 -4.61 3.21 -5.90
N TRP A 286 -4.09 3.76 -4.80
CA TRP A 286 -4.31 5.16 -4.45
C TRP A 286 -3.74 6.11 -5.51
N LEU A 287 -2.51 5.83 -5.95
CA LEU A 287 -1.86 6.63 -6.98
C LEU A 287 -2.65 6.65 -8.30
N LEU A 288 -3.07 5.48 -8.78
CA LEU A 288 -3.70 5.36 -10.10
C LEU A 288 -5.17 5.77 -10.11
N GLU A 289 -5.91 5.55 -9.01
CA GLU A 289 -7.34 5.85 -8.97
C GLU A 289 -7.68 7.23 -8.39
N LYS A 290 -6.78 7.79 -7.57
CA LYS A 290 -7.10 8.97 -6.74
C LYS A 290 -6.28 10.21 -7.06
N LEU A 291 -5.22 10.10 -7.87
CA LEU A 291 -4.29 11.19 -8.15
C LEU A 291 -3.99 11.32 -9.65
N ASP A 292 -3.56 12.50 -10.06
CA ASP A 292 -2.91 12.74 -11.34
C ASP A 292 -1.38 12.77 -11.14
N ILE A 293 -0.74 11.62 -11.33
CA ILE A 293 0.72 11.46 -11.13
C ILE A 293 1.53 12.38 -12.04
N THR A 294 1.01 12.78 -13.21
CA THR A 294 1.73 13.63 -14.16
C THR A 294 2.04 15.01 -13.60
N ARG A 295 1.29 15.42 -12.56
CA ARG A 295 1.44 16.69 -11.86
C ARG A 295 2.23 16.59 -10.57
N LEU A 296 2.72 15.39 -10.22
CA LEU A 296 3.39 15.08 -8.95
C LEU A 296 4.84 14.59 -9.14
N THR A 297 5.40 14.76 -10.35
CA THR A 297 6.76 14.30 -10.69
C THR A 297 7.88 15.02 -9.92
N ASP A 298 7.62 16.24 -9.44
CA ASP A 298 8.59 17.08 -8.71
C ASP A 298 8.75 16.72 -7.22
N TYR A 299 8.00 15.73 -6.74
CA TYR A 299 8.04 15.31 -5.34
C TYR A 299 8.59 13.90 -5.23
N ASP A 300 9.41 13.68 -4.19
CA ASP A 300 9.89 12.36 -3.84
C ASP A 300 8.73 11.45 -3.43
N LYS A 301 8.89 10.16 -3.64
CA LYS A 301 7.85 9.16 -3.45
C LYS A 301 8.31 8.07 -2.51
N TRP A 302 7.44 7.75 -1.56
CA TRP A 302 7.54 6.60 -0.68
C TRP A 302 6.42 5.63 -1.06
N PHE A 303 6.81 4.57 -1.75
CA PHE A 303 5.89 3.60 -2.32
C PHE A 303 5.66 2.42 -1.39
N ALA A 304 4.40 2.03 -1.16
CA ALA A 304 4.04 0.87 -0.36
C ALA A 304 3.55 -0.28 -1.24
N GLN A 305 4.27 -1.38 -1.20
CA GLN A 305 3.86 -2.63 -1.83
C GLN A 305 4.55 -3.80 -1.13
N TYR A 306 3.77 -4.79 -0.66
CA TYR A 306 4.26 -5.92 0.13
C TYR A 306 4.50 -7.16 -0.74
N PHE A 307 5.20 -6.95 -1.85
CA PHE A 307 5.68 -8.00 -2.74
C PHE A 307 7.10 -8.44 -2.32
N ASN A 308 7.53 -9.63 -2.74
CA ASN A 308 8.91 -10.06 -2.56
C ASN A 308 9.87 -9.21 -3.39
N GLU A 309 9.40 -8.79 -4.56
CA GLU A 309 10.06 -7.86 -5.46
C GLU A 309 9.03 -6.81 -5.90
N PRO A 310 9.25 -5.51 -5.63
CA PRO A 310 8.27 -4.50 -5.93
C PRO A 310 8.14 -4.29 -7.43
N PHE A 311 6.92 -4.02 -7.87
CA PHE A 311 6.66 -3.56 -9.22
C PHE A 311 6.06 -2.17 -9.17
N PHE A 312 6.88 -1.17 -9.41
CA PHE A 312 6.48 0.22 -9.61
C PHE A 312 7.34 0.83 -10.70
N PRO A 313 6.76 1.14 -11.89
CA PRO A 313 7.56 1.52 -13.06
C PRO A 313 8.10 2.95 -12.99
N TYR A 314 7.59 3.79 -12.10
CA TYR A 314 7.99 5.20 -12.00
C TYR A 314 9.04 5.41 -10.92
N GLU A 315 9.76 6.53 -11.02
CA GLU A 315 10.76 6.91 -10.04
C GLU A 315 10.18 7.04 -8.63
N PHE A 316 10.88 6.45 -7.64
CA PHE A 316 10.58 6.57 -6.21
C PHE A 316 11.88 6.44 -5.40
N GLN A 317 11.88 6.95 -4.17
CA GLN A 317 13.08 7.06 -3.33
C GLN A 317 13.03 6.16 -2.10
N MET A 318 11.84 5.72 -1.70
CA MET A 318 11.65 4.88 -0.51
C MET A 318 10.59 3.82 -0.76
N TRP A 319 10.82 2.62 -0.25
CA TRP A 319 9.90 1.50 -0.36
C TRP A 319 9.54 0.94 1.02
N GLN A 320 8.23 0.92 1.33
CA GLN A 320 7.67 0.16 2.45
C GLN A 320 7.35 -1.26 1.96
N TYR A 321 8.13 -2.24 2.42
CA TYR A 321 8.08 -3.58 1.86
C TYR A 321 7.31 -4.58 2.72
N THR A 322 7.00 -4.26 3.97
CA THR A 322 6.17 -5.08 4.86
C THR A 322 5.59 -4.26 6.01
N ASN A 323 4.39 -4.66 6.44
CA ASN A 323 3.72 -4.15 7.65
C ASN A 323 3.69 -5.20 8.79
N THR A 324 4.47 -6.26 8.66
CA THR A 324 4.53 -7.36 9.65
C THR A 324 5.96 -7.63 10.11
N GLY A 325 6.85 -6.63 9.95
CA GLY A 325 8.22 -6.68 10.42
C GLY A 325 8.33 -6.82 11.93
N ARG A 326 9.53 -7.20 12.40
CA ARG A 326 9.86 -7.32 13.81
C ARG A 326 11.19 -6.64 14.08
N ILE A 327 11.20 -5.72 15.05
CA ILE A 327 12.39 -5.00 15.49
C ILE A 327 12.45 -5.09 17.00
N ASP A 328 13.64 -5.37 17.53
CA ASP A 328 13.87 -5.34 18.97
C ASP A 328 13.58 -3.93 19.50
N GLY A 329 12.87 -3.85 20.63
CA GLY A 329 12.42 -2.59 21.20
C GLY A 329 10.99 -2.22 20.82
N ILE A 330 10.37 -2.88 19.83
CA ILE A 330 8.98 -2.65 19.43
C ILE A 330 8.14 -3.88 19.71
N LYS A 331 6.99 -3.69 20.39
CA LYS A 331 6.04 -4.76 20.62
C LYS A 331 5.14 -4.95 19.39
N GLY A 332 5.05 -6.18 18.91
CA GLY A 332 4.16 -6.50 17.79
C GLY A 332 4.79 -6.20 16.42
N ASN A 333 3.95 -5.88 15.45
CA ASN A 333 4.36 -5.59 14.08
C ASN A 333 4.83 -4.15 13.95
N VAL A 334 5.78 -3.95 13.06
CA VAL A 334 6.23 -2.63 12.63
C VAL A 334 6.41 -2.61 11.12
N ASP A 335 6.11 -1.47 10.51
CA ASP A 335 6.30 -1.23 9.08
C ASP A 335 7.78 -1.02 8.79
N MET A 336 8.30 -1.82 7.83
CA MET A 336 9.73 -1.81 7.49
C MET A 336 9.94 -1.16 6.13
N ASN A 337 11.01 -0.36 6.07
CA ASN A 337 11.33 0.46 4.91
C ASN A 337 12.78 0.32 4.51
N ILE A 338 13.05 0.49 3.22
CA ILE A 338 14.37 0.87 2.73
C ILE A 338 14.28 2.19 1.97
N SER A 339 15.26 3.05 2.18
CA SER A 339 15.46 4.26 1.38
C SER A 339 16.67 4.07 0.46
N PHE A 340 16.54 4.49 -0.78
CA PHE A 340 17.61 4.51 -1.78
C PHE A 340 18.35 5.85 -1.79
N VAL A 341 17.85 6.83 -1.02
CA VAL A 341 18.43 8.17 -0.89
C VAL A 341 18.76 8.44 0.59
N ASP A 342 19.93 9.02 0.83
CA ASP A 342 20.37 9.43 2.17
C ASP A 342 20.09 10.93 2.36
N TYR A 343 18.95 11.21 2.98
CA TYR A 343 18.53 12.59 3.24
C TYR A 343 19.32 13.31 4.35
N SER A 344 20.14 12.58 5.13
CA SER A 344 20.98 13.19 6.18
C SER A 344 22.16 13.97 5.61
N LYS A 345 22.54 13.69 4.36
CA LYS A 345 23.72 14.31 3.74
C LYS A 345 23.43 15.71 3.19
N GLY A 346 22.17 16.13 3.11
CA GLY A 346 21.77 17.38 2.46
C GLY A 346 22.19 17.42 0.99
N GLU A 347 21.34 17.91 0.10
CA GLU A 347 21.80 18.28 -1.24
C GLU A 347 22.71 19.49 -1.18
#